data_a655c28724c7d631f749d64c8cfe671d
#
_entry.id   a655c28724c7d631f749d64c8cfe671d
#
_cell.length_a   1.000
_cell.length_b   1.000
_cell.length_c   1.000
_cell.angle_alpha   90.00
_cell.angle_beta   90.00
_cell.angle_gamma   90.00
#
_symmetry.space_group_name_H-M   'P 1'
#
loop_
_entity.id
_entity.type
_entity.pdbx_description
1 polymer ?
#
loop_
_entity_poly.entity_id
_entity_poly.type
_entity_poly.pdbx_seq_one_letter_code
_entity_poly.pdbx_strand_id
1 'polypeptide(L)'
;MYGLLLEGLRNFIITKWSTELWIEICNQANSPEIQFETRKVYDEALLPNLFQTSSKLLDIPEDEIKFGMGISFVEYVGGKGYQGILRVLGRELRDFLNGLDNLHEFLRSSYPKIRPPSFFCVNESRTGITLQYRSHRIGFVPFFCGWMTELSRVLYSKEMKVEIVGQKDRGKQVETILRLHFHNHSFTEIDEELPVPAIVFFEAFPFNFVFNRGMKLLNIGRSMANALPNIVGKNVTDIFLLCRPVIPFTWDDVSVTDIPVHYSSCFFLVFFLI
;
A
#
# COMPACT_ATOMS: atom_id res chain seq x y z
N MET A 1 3.64 8.45 -15.11
CA MET A 1 2.62 8.34 -14.03
C MET A 1 1.28 8.89 -14.51
N TYR A 2 0.16 8.53 -13.90
CA TYR A 2 -1.14 9.13 -14.22
C TYR A 2 -1.33 10.49 -13.54
N GLY A 3 -2.13 11.37 -14.15
CA GLY A 3 -2.27 12.77 -13.72
C GLY A 3 -3.00 13.02 -12.40
N LEU A 4 -3.57 12.00 -11.75
CA LEU A 4 -4.31 12.17 -10.49
C LEU A 4 -3.47 12.83 -9.38
N LEU A 5 -2.20 12.45 -9.23
CA LEU A 5 -1.29 13.05 -8.25
C LEU A 5 -0.89 14.47 -8.65
N LEU A 6 -0.71 14.75 -9.94
CA LEU A 6 -0.40 16.08 -10.45
C LEU A 6 -1.57 17.06 -10.18
N GLU A 7 -2.79 16.64 -10.46
CA GLU A 7 -3.99 17.42 -10.14
C GLU A 7 -4.22 17.56 -8.62
N GLY A 8 -3.84 16.56 -7.83
CA GLY A 8 -3.85 16.67 -6.38
C GLY A 8 -2.89 17.74 -5.86
N LEU A 9 -1.66 17.80 -6.39
CA LEU A 9 -0.70 18.85 -6.07
C LEU A 9 -1.22 20.23 -6.51
N ARG A 10 -1.74 20.33 -7.73
CA ARG A 10 -2.36 21.55 -8.23
C ARG A 10 -3.46 22.05 -7.30
N ASN A 11 -4.40 21.17 -6.95
CA ASN A 11 -5.49 21.52 -6.05
C ASN A 11 -4.97 22.00 -4.69
N PHE A 12 -3.99 21.31 -4.12
CA PHE A 12 -3.37 21.70 -2.84
C PHE A 12 -2.75 23.10 -2.90
N ILE A 13 -1.93 23.38 -3.93
CA ILE A 13 -1.28 24.69 -4.06
C ILE A 13 -2.31 25.80 -4.27
N ILE A 14 -3.29 25.61 -5.15
CA ILE A 14 -4.30 26.62 -5.43
C ILE A 14 -5.18 26.88 -4.19
N THR A 15 -5.56 25.84 -3.47
CA THR A 15 -6.43 25.99 -2.29
C THR A 15 -5.70 26.68 -1.13
N LYS A 16 -4.41 26.37 -0.93
CA LYS A 16 -3.65 26.89 0.22
C LYS A 16 -3.03 28.26 -0.04
N TRP A 17 -2.71 28.58 -1.30
CA TRP A 17 -2.08 29.84 -1.68
C TRP A 17 -2.87 30.53 -2.80
N SER A 18 -2.48 30.30 -4.08
CA SER A 18 -3.20 30.94 -5.20
C SER A 18 -3.01 30.22 -6.54
N THR A 19 -3.86 30.57 -7.50
CA THR A 19 -3.74 30.11 -8.89
C THR A 19 -2.50 30.68 -9.57
N GLU A 20 -2.17 31.94 -9.29
CA GLU A 20 -1.02 32.68 -9.86
C GLU A 20 0.28 31.97 -9.48
N LEU A 21 0.43 31.59 -8.20
CA LEU A 21 1.59 30.85 -7.71
C LEU A 21 1.70 29.49 -8.42
N TRP A 22 0.58 28.80 -8.62
CA TRP A 22 0.61 27.53 -9.35
C TRP A 22 1.11 27.67 -10.78
N ILE A 23 0.66 28.74 -11.48
CA ILE A 23 1.11 29.04 -12.84
C ILE A 23 2.62 29.33 -12.85
N GLU A 24 3.10 30.07 -11.86
CA GLU A 24 4.54 30.35 -11.72
C GLU A 24 5.36 29.09 -11.49
N ILE A 25 4.89 28.19 -10.59
CA ILE A 25 5.52 26.88 -10.34
C ILE A 25 5.60 26.08 -11.65
N CYS A 26 4.51 25.99 -12.40
CA CYS A 26 4.48 25.28 -13.67
C CYS A 26 5.47 25.85 -14.69
N ASN A 27 5.55 27.18 -14.81
CA ASN A 27 6.47 27.85 -15.72
C ASN A 27 7.94 27.58 -15.34
N GLN A 28 8.30 27.70 -14.06
CA GLN A 28 9.66 27.47 -13.61
C GLN A 28 10.07 25.99 -13.64
N ALA A 29 9.12 25.08 -13.45
CA ALA A 29 9.34 23.64 -13.58
C ALA A 29 9.36 23.16 -15.05
N ASN A 30 9.16 24.05 -16.03
CA ASN A 30 8.96 23.69 -17.44
C ASN A 30 7.86 22.63 -17.63
N SER A 31 6.76 22.78 -16.93
CA SER A 31 5.64 21.87 -17.05
C SER A 31 4.97 22.01 -18.43
N PRO A 32 4.66 20.90 -19.13
CA PRO A 32 3.99 20.96 -20.42
C PRO A 32 2.55 21.50 -20.34
N GLU A 33 1.93 21.42 -19.16
CA GLU A 33 0.54 21.76 -18.90
C GLU A 33 0.41 22.42 -17.52
N ILE A 34 -0.64 23.24 -17.36
CA ILE A 34 -1.02 23.86 -16.07
C ILE A 34 -2.15 23.06 -15.40
N GLN A 35 -2.92 22.32 -16.18
CA GLN A 35 -3.99 21.42 -15.73
C GLN A 35 -3.71 20.03 -16.27
N PHE A 36 -3.95 19.01 -15.45
CA PHE A 36 -3.62 17.62 -15.79
C PHE A 36 -4.87 16.76 -15.88
N GLU A 37 -4.95 15.98 -16.94
CA GLU A 37 -6.00 14.99 -17.06
C GLU A 37 -5.69 13.78 -16.17
N THR A 38 -6.59 13.41 -15.27
CA THR A 38 -6.38 12.33 -14.27
C THR A 38 -6.04 10.98 -14.90
N ARG A 39 -6.52 10.70 -16.11
CA ARG A 39 -6.32 9.44 -16.85
C ARG A 39 -5.17 9.48 -17.86
N LYS A 40 -4.64 10.63 -18.17
CA LYS A 40 -3.49 10.79 -19.08
C LYS A 40 -2.19 10.39 -18.37
N VAL A 41 -1.26 9.85 -19.12
CA VAL A 41 0.05 9.43 -18.60
C VAL A 41 1.07 10.54 -18.86
N TYR A 42 1.76 10.93 -17.80
CA TYR A 42 2.80 11.96 -17.77
C TYR A 42 4.15 11.35 -17.42
N ASP A 43 5.23 12.10 -17.69
CA ASP A 43 6.58 11.73 -17.28
C ASP A 43 6.67 11.56 -15.75
N GLU A 44 7.44 10.56 -15.29
CA GLU A 44 7.63 10.31 -13.86
C GLU A 44 8.46 11.41 -13.18
N ALA A 45 9.30 12.14 -13.91
CA ALA A 45 10.12 13.24 -13.39
C ALA A 45 9.32 14.51 -13.12
N LEU A 46 8.13 14.68 -13.73
CA LEU A 46 7.35 15.90 -13.64
C LEU A 46 6.93 16.23 -12.21
N LEU A 47 6.42 15.25 -11.48
CA LEU A 47 5.95 15.47 -10.10
C LEU A 47 7.09 15.85 -9.13
N PRO A 48 8.25 15.16 -9.13
CA PRO A 48 9.43 15.60 -8.37
C PRO A 48 9.87 17.05 -8.73
N ASN A 49 9.91 17.41 -10.00
CA ASN A 49 10.28 18.75 -10.43
C ASN A 49 9.31 19.83 -9.92
N LEU A 50 8.01 19.54 -9.95
CA LEU A 50 6.99 20.43 -9.40
C LEU A 50 7.13 20.60 -7.88
N PHE A 51 7.42 19.53 -7.13
CA PHE A 51 7.68 19.62 -5.68
C PHE A 51 8.93 20.45 -5.38
N GLN A 52 10.03 20.20 -6.09
CA GLN A 52 11.27 20.96 -5.91
C GLN A 52 11.09 22.44 -6.21
N THR A 53 10.37 22.76 -7.28
CA THR A 53 10.08 24.15 -7.66
C THR A 53 9.15 24.82 -6.64
N SER A 54 8.12 24.11 -6.18
CA SER A 54 7.23 24.59 -5.11
C SER A 54 8.00 24.88 -3.83
N SER A 55 8.92 23.99 -3.43
CA SER A 55 9.77 24.18 -2.24
C SER A 55 10.62 25.44 -2.34
N LYS A 56 11.23 25.68 -3.50
CA LYS A 56 12.05 26.87 -3.73
C LYS A 56 11.25 28.19 -3.70
N LEU A 57 10.08 28.21 -4.35
CA LEU A 57 9.25 29.42 -4.42
C LEU A 57 8.55 29.75 -3.10
N LEU A 58 8.19 28.73 -2.34
CA LEU A 58 7.50 28.90 -1.07
C LEU A 58 8.45 29.06 0.12
N ASP A 59 9.74 28.76 -0.06
CA ASP A 59 10.72 28.63 1.03
C ASP A 59 10.25 27.65 2.13
N ILE A 60 9.63 26.54 1.70
CA ILE A 60 9.12 25.48 2.57
C ILE A 60 9.81 24.17 2.19
N PRO A 61 10.26 23.35 3.17
CA PRO A 61 10.84 22.04 2.90
C PRO A 61 9.92 21.16 2.04
N GLU A 62 10.49 20.48 1.06
CA GLU A 62 9.74 19.62 0.13
C GLU A 62 8.89 18.56 0.85
N ASP A 63 9.41 17.99 1.96
CA ASP A 63 8.71 17.01 2.75
C ASP A 63 7.48 17.56 3.46
N GLU A 64 7.52 18.83 3.86
CA GLU A 64 6.37 19.52 4.45
C GLU A 64 5.27 19.79 3.42
N ILE A 65 5.66 20.15 2.19
CA ILE A 65 4.73 20.30 1.07
C ILE A 65 4.06 18.96 0.74
N LYS A 66 4.84 17.87 0.67
CA LYS A 66 4.33 16.52 0.44
C LYS A 66 3.37 16.08 1.53
N PHE A 67 3.71 16.31 2.79
CA PHE A 67 2.85 15.99 3.92
C PHE A 67 1.52 16.77 3.85
N GLY A 68 1.58 18.07 3.62
CA GLY A 68 0.39 18.92 3.46
C GLY A 68 -0.47 18.52 2.28
N MET A 69 0.15 18.19 1.13
CA MET A 69 -0.56 17.63 -0.01
C MET A 69 -1.24 16.31 0.35
N GLY A 70 -0.59 15.44 1.13
CA GLY A 70 -1.19 14.17 1.59
C GLY A 70 -2.47 14.39 2.36
N ILE A 71 -2.50 15.34 3.29
CA ILE A 71 -3.69 15.76 4.03
C ILE A 71 -4.79 16.22 3.07
N SER A 72 -4.49 17.19 2.21
CA SER A 72 -5.45 17.75 1.26
C SER A 72 -5.97 16.72 0.25
N PHE A 73 -5.19 15.71 -0.06
CA PHE A 73 -5.52 14.69 -1.04
C PHE A 73 -6.71 13.82 -0.62
N VAL A 74 -6.95 13.66 0.68
CA VAL A 74 -8.12 12.91 1.20
C VAL A 74 -9.42 13.59 0.78
N GLU A 75 -9.52 14.89 0.98
CA GLU A 75 -10.69 15.68 0.56
C GLU A 75 -10.79 15.74 -0.96
N TYR A 76 -9.68 15.96 -1.64
CA TYR A 76 -9.64 16.02 -3.11
C TYR A 76 -10.19 14.75 -3.76
N VAL A 77 -9.75 13.56 -3.35
CA VAL A 77 -10.26 12.30 -3.90
C VAL A 77 -11.68 12.02 -3.44
N GLY A 78 -12.05 12.42 -2.22
CA GLY A 78 -13.41 12.36 -1.71
C GLY A 78 -14.38 13.13 -2.59
N GLY A 79 -14.04 14.37 -2.97
CA GLY A 79 -14.81 15.22 -3.88
C GLY A 79 -14.93 14.66 -5.32
N LYS A 80 -14.01 13.77 -5.72
CA LYS A 80 -14.08 13.03 -7.00
C LYS A 80 -14.94 11.77 -6.95
N GLY A 81 -15.62 11.50 -5.84
CA GLY A 81 -16.51 10.35 -5.68
C GLY A 81 -15.85 9.08 -5.16
N TYR A 82 -14.54 9.10 -4.84
CA TYR A 82 -13.83 7.92 -4.34
C TYR A 82 -14.12 7.60 -2.87
N GLN A 83 -14.78 8.49 -2.12
CA GLN A 83 -15.06 8.29 -0.69
C GLN A 83 -15.87 7.01 -0.43
N GLY A 84 -16.86 6.71 -1.27
CA GLY A 84 -17.66 5.49 -1.17
C GLY A 84 -16.83 4.23 -1.33
N ILE A 85 -15.89 4.23 -2.29
CA ILE A 85 -14.98 3.10 -2.54
C ILE A 85 -14.02 2.93 -1.35
N LEU A 86 -13.44 4.01 -0.84
CA LEU A 86 -12.52 3.95 0.29
C LEU A 86 -13.20 3.41 1.56
N ARG A 87 -14.47 3.76 1.81
CA ARG A 87 -15.21 3.28 2.99
C ARG A 87 -15.51 1.79 2.99
N VAL A 88 -15.60 1.15 1.82
CA VAL A 88 -15.89 -0.30 1.74
C VAL A 88 -14.63 -1.16 1.74
N LEU A 89 -13.43 -0.57 1.71
CA LEU A 89 -12.17 -1.32 1.74
C LEU A 89 -11.92 -2.02 3.08
N GLY A 90 -12.43 -1.50 4.18
CA GLY A 90 -12.26 -2.12 5.49
C GLY A 90 -13.07 -1.44 6.59
N ARG A 91 -13.54 -2.21 7.56
CA ARG A 91 -14.18 -1.69 8.79
C ARG A 91 -13.17 -1.07 9.73
N GLU A 92 -12.01 -1.71 9.83
CA GLU A 92 -10.88 -1.28 10.64
C GLU A 92 -9.73 -0.84 9.76
N LEU A 93 -8.83 -0.06 10.34
CA LEU A 93 -7.69 0.51 9.60
C LEU A 93 -6.80 -0.56 8.97
N ARG A 94 -6.61 -1.68 9.64
CA ARG A 94 -5.85 -2.83 9.11
C ARG A 94 -6.51 -3.40 7.87
N ASP A 95 -7.81 -3.66 7.94
CA ASP A 95 -8.58 -4.20 6.81
C ASP A 95 -8.54 -3.23 5.63
N PHE A 96 -8.63 -1.93 5.91
CA PHE A 96 -8.51 -0.88 4.92
C PHE A 96 -7.16 -0.92 4.19
N LEU A 97 -6.05 -1.03 4.92
CA LEU A 97 -4.72 -1.08 4.33
C LEU A 97 -4.55 -2.31 3.42
N ASN A 98 -5.04 -3.47 3.87
CA ASN A 98 -5.06 -4.69 3.05
C ASN A 98 -6.01 -4.55 1.85
N GLY A 99 -7.18 -3.96 2.06
CA GLY A 99 -8.15 -3.69 0.99
C GLY A 99 -7.63 -2.70 -0.05
N LEU A 100 -6.83 -1.72 0.36
CA LEU A 100 -6.21 -0.75 -0.54
C LEU A 100 -5.20 -1.42 -1.50
N ASP A 101 -4.45 -2.39 -1.02
CA ASP A 101 -3.54 -3.18 -1.86
C ASP A 101 -4.32 -3.97 -2.92
N ASN A 102 -5.44 -4.58 -2.55
CA ASN A 102 -6.33 -5.28 -3.47
C ASN A 102 -6.96 -4.32 -4.49
N LEU A 103 -7.37 -3.11 -4.07
CA LEU A 103 -7.87 -2.08 -4.98
C LEU A 103 -6.80 -1.67 -6.00
N HIS A 104 -5.56 -1.51 -5.58
CA HIS A 104 -4.45 -1.19 -6.47
C HIS A 104 -4.24 -2.26 -7.54
N GLU A 105 -4.37 -3.54 -7.18
CA GLU A 105 -4.26 -4.62 -8.14
C GLU A 105 -5.43 -4.65 -9.13
N PHE A 106 -6.64 -4.43 -8.65
CA PHE A 106 -7.81 -4.29 -9.53
C PHE A 106 -7.64 -3.13 -10.53
N LEU A 107 -7.11 -1.99 -10.07
CA LEU A 107 -6.85 -0.85 -10.93
C LEU A 107 -5.79 -1.10 -12.01
N ARG A 108 -4.86 -2.03 -11.80
CA ARG A 108 -3.85 -2.40 -12.82
C ARG A 108 -4.45 -2.92 -14.11
N SER A 109 -5.59 -3.59 -14.05
CA SER A 109 -6.29 -4.06 -15.26
C SER A 109 -6.75 -2.91 -16.15
N SER A 110 -7.21 -1.81 -15.54
CA SER A 110 -7.70 -0.61 -16.25
C SER A 110 -6.59 0.44 -16.49
N TYR A 111 -5.54 0.41 -15.68
CA TYR A 111 -4.43 1.36 -15.71
C TYR A 111 -3.07 0.64 -15.71
N PRO A 112 -2.64 0.02 -16.82
CA PRO A 112 -1.46 -0.85 -16.88
C PRO A 112 -0.14 -0.17 -16.49
N LYS A 113 -0.06 1.17 -16.59
CA LYS A 113 1.13 1.95 -16.23
C LYS A 113 1.12 2.45 -14.78
N ILE A 114 0.12 2.05 -13.98
CA ILE A 114 0.10 2.40 -12.55
C ILE A 114 1.20 1.63 -11.82
N ARG A 115 1.92 2.33 -10.94
CA ARG A 115 2.92 1.75 -10.04
C ARG A 115 2.55 2.13 -8.60
N PRO A 116 1.54 1.50 -8.04
CA PRO A 116 1.11 1.82 -6.70
C PRO A 116 2.13 1.33 -5.68
N PRO A 117 2.15 1.93 -4.48
CA PRO A 117 2.87 1.36 -3.35
C PRO A 117 2.18 0.09 -2.87
N SER A 118 2.92 -0.73 -2.12
CA SER A 118 2.40 -1.89 -1.41
C SER A 118 2.46 -1.66 0.09
N PHE A 119 1.44 -2.14 0.78
CA PHE A 119 1.26 -1.99 2.23
C PHE A 119 1.19 -3.36 2.88
N PHE A 120 1.92 -3.52 3.96
CA PHE A 120 1.92 -4.76 4.71
C PHE A 120 1.89 -4.48 6.21
N CYS A 121 0.84 -4.92 6.89
CA CYS A 121 0.71 -4.80 8.34
C CYS A 121 1.54 -5.90 9.01
N VAL A 122 2.72 -5.53 9.54
CA VAL A 122 3.66 -6.47 10.18
C VAL A 122 3.19 -6.86 11.57
N ASN A 123 2.75 -5.90 12.35
CA ASN A 123 2.32 -6.10 13.72
C ASN A 123 1.19 -5.15 14.08
N GLU A 124 0.26 -5.64 14.88
CA GLU A 124 -0.86 -4.87 15.40
C GLU A 124 -0.91 -4.97 16.93
N SER A 125 -1.31 -3.90 17.59
CA SER A 125 -1.45 -3.82 19.05
C SER A 125 -2.56 -2.84 19.43
N ARG A 126 -2.89 -2.75 20.71
CA ARG A 126 -3.83 -1.74 21.25
C ARG A 126 -3.39 -0.30 21.01
N THR A 127 -2.09 -0.07 20.78
CA THR A 127 -1.53 1.26 20.57
C THR A 127 -1.26 1.59 19.10
N GLY A 128 -1.65 0.71 18.17
CA GLY A 128 -1.52 0.96 16.73
C GLY A 128 -0.98 -0.20 15.91
N ILE A 129 -0.47 0.11 14.73
CA ILE A 129 -0.02 -0.85 13.72
C ILE A 129 1.42 -0.53 13.29
N THR A 130 2.25 -1.56 13.11
CA THR A 130 3.51 -1.44 12.38
C THR A 130 3.27 -1.82 10.93
N LEU A 131 3.55 -0.88 10.03
CA LEU A 131 3.30 -0.99 8.60
C LEU A 131 4.61 -1.04 7.83
N GLN A 132 4.76 -2.02 6.95
CA GLN A 132 5.80 -2.04 5.94
C GLN A 132 5.24 -1.39 4.66
N TYR A 133 5.82 -0.26 4.28
CA TYR A 133 5.47 0.49 3.09
C TYR A 133 6.57 0.31 2.03
N ARG A 134 6.21 -0.13 0.84
CA ARG A 134 7.13 -0.30 -0.28
C ARG A 134 6.68 0.55 -1.46
N SER A 135 7.59 1.33 -2.01
CA SER A 135 7.29 2.21 -3.13
C SER A 135 8.46 2.32 -4.10
N HIS A 136 8.15 2.42 -5.38
CA HIS A 136 9.11 2.81 -6.42
C HIS A 136 9.39 4.33 -6.43
N ARG A 137 8.56 5.13 -5.75
CA ARG A 137 8.74 6.58 -5.66
C ARG A 137 9.55 6.92 -4.42
N ILE A 138 10.81 7.25 -4.64
CA ILE A 138 11.72 7.70 -3.59
C ILE A 138 11.23 9.04 -3.04
N GLY A 139 11.32 9.24 -1.71
CA GLY A 139 10.94 10.50 -1.06
C GLY A 139 9.43 10.78 -1.03
N PHE A 140 8.56 9.78 -1.20
CA PHE A 140 7.10 9.94 -1.15
C PHE A 140 6.48 9.55 0.21
N VAL A 141 7.30 9.16 1.17
CA VAL A 141 6.86 8.79 2.53
C VAL A 141 6.13 9.94 3.24
N PRO A 142 6.60 11.21 3.18
CA PRO A 142 5.89 12.33 3.82
C PRO A 142 4.46 12.52 3.31
N PHE A 143 4.24 12.36 1.99
CA PHE A 143 2.89 12.37 1.41
C PHE A 143 2.01 11.27 2.02
N PHE A 144 2.54 10.05 2.11
CA PHE A 144 1.80 8.94 2.70
C PHE A 144 1.48 9.19 4.19
N CYS A 145 2.43 9.75 4.95
CA CYS A 145 2.20 10.11 6.35
C CYS A 145 1.05 11.12 6.50
N GLY A 146 1.05 12.18 5.71
CA GLY A 146 -0.03 13.16 5.72
C GLY A 146 -1.38 12.55 5.32
N TRP A 147 -1.38 11.75 4.26
CA TRP A 147 -2.57 11.06 3.78
C TRP A 147 -3.16 10.11 4.82
N MET A 148 -2.32 9.30 5.47
CA MET A 148 -2.77 8.36 6.52
C MET A 148 -3.31 9.07 7.75
N THR A 149 -2.66 10.16 8.17
CA THR A 149 -3.12 10.98 9.31
C THR A 149 -4.52 11.50 9.08
N GLU A 150 -4.78 12.11 7.93
CA GLU A 150 -6.07 12.68 7.62
C GLU A 150 -7.13 11.61 7.30
N LEU A 151 -6.76 10.56 6.58
CA LEU A 151 -7.66 9.46 6.27
C LEU A 151 -8.16 8.77 7.53
N SER A 152 -7.28 8.50 8.51
CA SER A 152 -7.67 7.89 9.78
C SER A 152 -8.66 8.76 10.56
N ARG A 153 -8.48 10.08 10.50
CA ARG A 153 -9.40 11.05 11.11
C ARG A 153 -10.77 11.06 10.43
N VAL A 154 -10.77 11.11 9.08
CA VAL A 154 -12.02 11.28 8.30
C VAL A 154 -12.84 9.98 8.20
N LEU A 155 -12.20 8.83 8.01
CA LEU A 155 -12.91 7.56 7.81
C LEU A 155 -13.13 6.79 9.10
N TYR A 156 -12.20 6.88 10.06
CA TYR A 156 -12.19 6.04 11.27
C TYR A 156 -12.34 6.85 12.57
N SER A 157 -12.39 8.19 12.49
CA SER A 157 -12.45 9.08 13.67
C SER A 157 -11.31 8.79 14.67
N LYS A 158 -10.13 8.43 14.16
CA LYS A 158 -8.95 8.09 14.95
C LYS A 158 -7.87 9.15 14.76
N GLU A 159 -7.42 9.73 15.85
CA GLU A 159 -6.20 10.56 15.87
C GLU A 159 -4.99 9.66 15.68
N MET A 160 -4.15 9.97 14.70
CA MET A 160 -3.00 9.15 14.34
C MET A 160 -1.71 9.97 14.31
N LYS A 161 -0.66 9.40 14.90
CA LYS A 161 0.72 9.86 14.70
C LYS A 161 1.49 8.80 13.92
N VAL A 162 2.15 9.20 12.85
CA VAL A 162 2.99 8.32 12.03
C VAL A 162 4.45 8.57 12.37
N GLU A 163 5.18 7.50 12.67
CA GLU A 163 6.61 7.51 12.97
C GLU A 163 7.36 6.63 11.98
N ILE A 164 8.46 7.14 11.43
CA ILE A 164 9.36 6.36 10.56
C ILE A 164 10.35 5.63 11.45
N VAL A 165 10.22 4.30 11.54
CA VAL A 165 11.08 3.45 12.37
C VAL A 165 12.37 3.09 11.64
N GLY A 166 12.30 2.88 10.33
CA GLY A 166 13.45 2.53 9.53
C GLY A 166 13.17 2.59 8.04
N GLN A 167 14.23 2.72 7.25
CA GLN A 167 14.15 2.75 5.81
C GLN A 167 15.30 1.95 5.20
N LYS A 168 14.98 1.15 4.18
CA LYS A 168 15.93 0.31 3.46
C LYS A 168 15.78 0.56 1.97
N ASP A 169 16.88 0.90 1.30
CA ASP A 169 16.93 0.95 -0.16
C ASP A 169 17.18 -0.47 -0.69
N ARG A 170 16.28 -0.93 -1.57
CA ARG A 170 16.40 -2.21 -2.28
C ARG A 170 16.69 -2.00 -3.78
N GLY A 171 17.29 -0.88 -4.14
CA GLY A 171 17.70 -0.51 -5.50
C GLY A 171 16.56 0.02 -6.36
N LYS A 172 15.57 -0.77 -6.70
CA LYS A 172 14.40 -0.36 -7.52
C LYS A 172 13.21 0.11 -6.69
N GLN A 173 13.23 -0.12 -5.39
CA GLN A 173 12.16 0.21 -4.45
C GLN A 173 12.76 0.66 -3.12
N VAL A 174 12.06 1.54 -2.44
CA VAL A 174 12.34 1.91 -1.06
C VAL A 174 11.33 1.21 -0.16
N GLU A 175 11.84 0.50 0.83
CA GLU A 175 11.06 -0.11 1.88
C GLU A 175 11.18 0.73 3.15
N THR A 176 10.06 1.14 3.69
CA THR A 176 10.00 1.96 4.91
C THR A 176 9.12 1.26 5.94
N ILE A 177 9.63 1.12 7.15
CA ILE A 177 8.87 0.64 8.30
C ILE A 177 8.30 1.85 9.02
N LEU A 178 6.98 1.89 9.12
CA LEU A 178 6.21 2.95 9.75
C LEU A 178 5.51 2.41 10.99
N ARG A 179 5.55 3.15 12.08
CA ARG A 179 4.69 2.90 13.24
C ARG A 179 3.54 3.90 13.23
N LEU A 180 2.34 3.37 13.10
CA LEU A 180 1.08 4.12 13.15
C LEU A 180 0.56 4.06 14.58
N HIS A 181 0.67 5.17 15.32
CA HIS A 181 0.21 5.26 16.70
C HIS A 181 -1.22 5.78 16.73
N PHE A 182 -2.15 5.00 17.26
CA PHE A 182 -3.55 5.36 17.48
C PHE A 182 -4.19 4.42 18.51
N HIS A 183 -5.32 4.81 19.08
CA HIS A 183 -6.11 3.94 19.94
C HIS A 183 -6.83 2.88 19.09
N ASN A 184 -6.37 1.62 19.20
CA ASN A 184 -6.93 0.48 18.46
C ASN A 184 -7.87 -0.32 19.37
N HIS A 185 -9.10 0.18 19.55
CA HIS A 185 -10.09 -0.43 20.44
C HIS A 185 -10.59 -1.80 19.97
N SER A 186 -10.55 -2.04 18.66
CA SER A 186 -10.98 -3.31 18.04
C SER A 186 -9.94 -4.41 18.16
N PHE A 187 -8.71 -4.08 18.53
CA PHE A 187 -7.67 -5.08 18.74
C PHE A 187 -7.96 -5.89 20.01
N THR A 188 -8.22 -7.17 19.80
CA THR A 188 -8.35 -8.16 20.88
C THR A 188 -7.10 -9.03 20.85
N GLU A 189 -6.35 -9.07 21.94
CA GLU A 189 -5.31 -10.09 22.13
C GLU A 189 -6.03 -11.44 22.25
N ILE A 190 -5.89 -12.27 21.21
CA ILE A 190 -6.40 -13.64 21.27
C ILE A 190 -5.28 -14.46 21.91
N ASP A 191 -5.38 -14.69 23.19
CA ASP A 191 -4.44 -15.52 23.99
C ASP A 191 -4.63 -17.04 23.75
N GLU A 192 -5.60 -17.44 22.94
CA GLU A 192 -5.88 -18.84 22.68
C GLU A 192 -5.48 -19.23 21.26
N GLU A 193 -4.42 -20.02 21.14
CA GLU A 193 -4.20 -20.86 19.97
C GLU A 193 -5.43 -21.79 19.82
N LEU A 194 -6.29 -21.48 18.86
CA LEU A 194 -7.35 -22.41 18.47
C LEU A 194 -6.65 -23.63 17.84
N PRO A 195 -6.64 -24.80 18.51
CA PRO A 195 -6.01 -26.00 17.96
C PRO A 195 -6.88 -26.53 16.81
N VAL A 196 -6.76 -25.91 15.64
CA VAL A 196 -7.41 -26.40 14.43
C VAL A 196 -6.52 -27.48 13.82
N PRO A 197 -6.95 -28.76 13.80
CA PRO A 197 -6.19 -29.80 13.12
C PRO A 197 -5.93 -29.43 11.66
N ALA A 198 -4.72 -29.70 11.16
CA ALA A 198 -4.34 -29.37 9.79
C ALA A 198 -5.34 -29.86 8.74
N ILE A 199 -5.97 -31.03 8.99
CA ILE A 199 -7.00 -31.61 8.09
C ILE A 199 -8.21 -30.69 7.96
N VAL A 200 -8.68 -30.11 9.07
CA VAL A 200 -9.83 -29.17 9.07
C VAL A 200 -9.46 -27.89 8.30
N PHE A 201 -8.22 -27.40 8.46
CA PHE A 201 -7.74 -26.26 7.70
C PHE A 201 -7.72 -26.54 6.19
N PHE A 202 -7.22 -27.71 5.76
CA PHE A 202 -7.18 -28.09 4.35
C PHE A 202 -8.57 -28.36 3.75
N GLU A 203 -9.54 -28.73 4.56
CA GLU A 203 -10.93 -28.87 4.15
C GLU A 203 -11.65 -27.53 4.03
N ALA A 204 -11.43 -26.63 5.00
CA ALA A 204 -12.02 -25.29 5.01
C ALA A 204 -11.46 -24.40 3.90
N PHE A 205 -10.18 -24.59 3.57
CA PHE A 205 -9.48 -23.81 2.53
C PHE A 205 -8.96 -24.74 1.42
N PRO A 206 -9.82 -25.20 0.51
CA PRO A 206 -9.46 -26.22 -0.47
C PRO A 206 -8.48 -25.77 -1.56
N PHE A 207 -8.22 -24.45 -1.70
CA PHE A 207 -7.24 -23.83 -2.61
C PHE A 207 -6.02 -23.29 -1.88
N ASN A 208 -5.48 -24.02 -0.93
CA ASN A 208 -4.27 -23.66 -0.21
C ASN A 208 -3.12 -24.61 -0.53
N PHE A 209 -1.92 -24.22 -0.13
CA PHE A 209 -0.73 -25.08 -0.15
C PHE A 209 0.25 -24.70 0.96
N VAL A 210 1.09 -25.65 1.34
CA VAL A 210 2.17 -25.49 2.32
C VAL A 210 3.49 -25.86 1.67
N PHE A 211 4.52 -25.06 1.90
CA PHE A 211 5.88 -25.30 1.42
C PHE A 211 6.90 -25.11 2.55
N ASN A 212 8.08 -25.70 2.39
CA ASN A 212 9.17 -25.61 3.36
C ASN A 212 10.19 -24.52 3.00
N ARG A 213 11.23 -24.36 3.85
CA ARG A 213 12.34 -23.43 3.63
C ARG A 213 13.06 -23.60 2.29
N GLY A 214 13.08 -24.79 1.74
CA GLY A 214 13.64 -25.09 0.42
C GLY A 214 12.67 -24.78 -0.71
N MET A 215 11.59 -24.02 -0.45
CA MET A 215 10.55 -23.65 -1.42
C MET A 215 9.86 -24.86 -2.07
N LYS A 216 9.91 -26.05 -1.45
CA LYS A 216 9.23 -27.27 -1.94
C LYS A 216 7.86 -27.41 -1.34
N LEU A 217 6.85 -27.70 -2.18
CA LEU A 217 5.48 -27.96 -1.78
C LEU A 217 5.41 -29.24 -0.95
N LEU A 218 4.89 -29.14 0.28
CA LEU A 218 4.71 -30.25 1.21
C LEU A 218 3.30 -30.83 1.16
N ASN A 219 2.31 -29.94 1.10
CA ASN A 219 0.90 -30.32 1.09
C ASN A 219 0.06 -29.29 0.33
N ILE A 220 -1.09 -29.73 -0.18
CA ILE A 220 -2.02 -28.92 -0.96
C ILE A 220 -3.46 -29.26 -0.60
N GLY A 221 -4.36 -28.26 -0.64
CA GLY A 221 -5.79 -28.47 -0.45
C GLY A 221 -6.44 -29.28 -1.57
N ARG A 222 -7.57 -29.91 -1.28
CA ARG A 222 -8.24 -30.87 -2.19
C ARG A 222 -8.56 -30.27 -3.57
N SER A 223 -9.09 -29.03 -3.64
CA SER A 223 -9.43 -28.40 -4.92
C SER A 223 -8.18 -28.02 -5.70
N MET A 224 -7.11 -27.62 -5.02
CA MET A 224 -5.81 -27.38 -5.63
C MET A 224 -5.23 -28.69 -6.21
N ALA A 225 -5.32 -29.81 -5.49
CA ALA A 225 -4.87 -31.12 -5.97
C ALA A 225 -5.62 -31.59 -7.21
N ASN A 226 -6.92 -31.29 -7.30
CA ASN A 226 -7.73 -31.61 -8.47
C ASN A 226 -7.38 -30.74 -9.69
N ALA A 227 -7.10 -29.46 -9.45
CA ALA A 227 -6.73 -28.52 -10.52
C ALA A 227 -5.29 -28.72 -11.00
N LEU A 228 -4.38 -29.05 -10.11
CA LEU A 228 -2.94 -29.19 -10.37
C LEU A 228 -2.42 -30.53 -9.79
N PRO A 229 -2.64 -31.65 -10.48
CA PRO A 229 -2.16 -32.94 -10.00
C PRO A 229 -0.63 -33.02 -10.01
N ASN A 230 -0.06 -33.77 -9.06
CA ASN A 230 1.37 -34.10 -9.00
C ASN A 230 2.32 -32.89 -8.80
N ILE A 231 1.88 -31.85 -8.09
CA ILE A 231 2.75 -30.69 -7.79
C ILE A 231 3.46 -30.81 -6.44
N VAL A 232 3.02 -31.68 -5.54
CA VAL A 232 3.68 -31.93 -4.24
C VAL A 232 5.13 -32.38 -4.47
N GLY A 233 6.06 -31.81 -3.71
CA GLY A 233 7.50 -32.04 -3.84
C GLY A 233 8.21 -31.18 -4.90
N LYS A 234 7.49 -30.49 -5.77
CA LYS A 234 8.06 -29.53 -6.73
C LYS A 234 8.37 -28.18 -6.04
N ASN A 235 9.19 -27.37 -6.69
CA ASN A 235 9.48 -26.02 -6.21
C ASN A 235 8.24 -25.14 -6.45
N VAL A 236 7.81 -24.39 -5.42
CA VAL A 236 6.63 -23.53 -5.50
C VAL A 236 6.80 -22.41 -6.52
N THR A 237 8.03 -21.90 -6.69
CA THR A 237 8.33 -20.81 -7.64
C THR A 237 8.29 -21.25 -9.12
N ASP A 238 8.32 -22.58 -9.38
CA ASP A 238 8.18 -23.10 -10.74
C ASP A 238 6.70 -23.22 -11.18
N ILE A 239 5.78 -23.09 -10.21
CA ILE A 239 4.35 -23.31 -10.43
C ILE A 239 3.55 -22.04 -10.19
N PHE A 240 3.96 -21.24 -9.21
CA PHE A 240 3.23 -20.07 -8.76
C PHE A 240 4.09 -18.80 -8.79
N LEU A 241 3.51 -17.72 -9.31
CA LEU A 241 4.05 -16.38 -9.20
C LEU A 241 3.40 -15.69 -8.00
N LEU A 242 4.20 -15.21 -7.06
CA LEU A 242 3.70 -14.38 -5.96
C LEU A 242 3.37 -12.97 -6.47
N CYS A 243 2.10 -12.63 -6.48
CA CYS A 243 1.62 -11.34 -6.94
C CYS A 243 1.40 -10.36 -5.79
N ARG A 244 1.09 -10.90 -4.61
CA ARG A 244 0.87 -10.14 -3.39
C ARG A 244 1.34 -10.92 -2.15
N PRO A 245 2.06 -10.25 -1.26
CA PRO A 245 2.63 -8.90 -1.36
C PRO A 245 3.65 -8.81 -2.50
N VAL A 246 3.97 -7.60 -3.00
CA VAL A 246 4.97 -7.39 -4.07
C VAL A 246 6.38 -7.49 -3.47
N ILE A 247 6.81 -8.71 -3.21
CA ILE A 247 8.12 -9.08 -2.67
C ILE A 247 8.73 -10.17 -3.53
N PRO A 248 10.06 -10.36 -3.51
CA PRO A 248 10.66 -11.55 -4.08
C PRO A 248 10.05 -12.79 -3.46
N PHE A 249 9.75 -13.80 -4.27
CA PHE A 249 9.19 -15.04 -3.76
C PHE A 249 10.33 -15.95 -3.27
N THR A 250 10.98 -15.55 -2.18
CA THR A 250 12.01 -16.33 -1.49
C THR A 250 11.55 -16.66 -0.08
N TRP A 251 12.14 -17.70 0.53
CA TRP A 251 11.82 -18.05 1.91
C TRP A 251 12.08 -16.88 2.86
N ASP A 252 13.22 -16.21 2.72
CA ASP A 252 13.62 -15.11 3.60
C ASP A 252 12.66 -13.92 3.49
N ASP A 253 12.20 -13.58 2.29
CA ASP A 253 11.25 -12.48 2.10
C ASP A 253 9.83 -12.84 2.59
N VAL A 254 9.43 -14.10 2.49
CA VAL A 254 8.11 -14.58 2.94
C VAL A 254 8.12 -14.90 4.44
N SER A 255 9.23 -15.36 5.01
CA SER A 255 9.34 -15.75 6.44
C SER A 255 9.72 -14.59 7.35
N VAL A 256 10.42 -13.55 6.87
CA VAL A 256 10.72 -12.32 7.62
C VAL A 256 9.46 -11.47 7.86
N THR A 257 8.38 -11.79 7.20
CA THR A 257 7.10 -11.45 7.76
C THR A 257 6.92 -12.28 9.03
N ASP A 258 7.49 -11.84 10.16
CA ASP A 258 7.05 -12.25 11.49
C ASP A 258 5.56 -11.89 11.64
N ILE A 259 4.77 -12.69 10.96
CA ILE A 259 3.35 -12.74 11.18
C ILE A 259 3.24 -13.68 12.38
N PRO A 260 2.95 -13.16 13.57
CA PRO A 260 2.38 -14.05 14.57
C PRO A 260 1.18 -14.66 13.85
N VAL A 261 1.14 -15.99 13.78
CA VAL A 261 0.01 -16.74 13.22
C VAL A 261 -1.17 -16.51 14.19
N HIS A 262 -1.63 -15.27 14.25
CA HIS A 262 -2.90 -14.93 14.85
C HIS A 262 -3.95 -15.14 13.76
N TYR A 263 -4.79 -16.12 13.97
CA TYR A 263 -5.86 -16.60 13.09
C TYR A 263 -6.89 -15.55 12.62
N SER A 264 -6.68 -14.28 12.93
CA SER A 264 -7.57 -13.17 12.53
C SER A 264 -7.22 -12.50 11.20
N SER A 265 -6.15 -12.95 10.52
CA SER A 265 -5.72 -12.34 9.26
C SER A 265 -5.55 -13.42 8.22
N CYS A 266 -6.58 -13.61 7.40
CA CYS A 266 -6.44 -14.31 6.14
C CYS A 266 -5.47 -13.52 5.26
N PHE A 267 -4.19 -13.86 5.25
CA PHE A 267 -3.28 -13.42 4.23
C PHE A 267 -3.66 -14.11 2.94
N PHE A 268 -4.32 -13.39 2.06
CA PHE A 268 -4.46 -13.82 0.68
C PHE A 268 -3.12 -13.56 -0.02
N LEU A 269 -2.23 -14.54 0.02
CA LEU A 269 -1.16 -14.61 -0.97
C LEU A 269 -1.85 -14.84 -2.30
N VAL A 270 -1.83 -13.82 -3.17
CA VAL A 270 -2.40 -13.94 -4.50
C VAL A 270 -1.32 -14.50 -5.42
N PHE A 271 -1.53 -15.72 -5.88
CA PHE A 271 -0.67 -16.39 -6.82
C PHE A 271 -1.36 -16.50 -8.18
N PHE A 272 -0.58 -16.33 -9.25
CA PHE A 272 -0.98 -16.77 -10.58
C PHE A 272 -0.21 -18.04 -10.95
N LEU A 273 -0.85 -18.93 -11.67
CA LEU A 273 -0.18 -20.04 -12.37
C LEU A 273 0.76 -19.49 -13.43
N ILE A 274 1.97 -20.00 -13.47
CA ILE A 274 2.94 -19.74 -14.53
C ILE A 274 2.61 -20.61 -15.75
#